data_2859d108024a3a095c1e638a0c16b116
#
_entry.id   2859d108024a3a095c1e638a0c16b116
#
_cell.length_a   1.000
_cell.length_b   1.000
_cell.length_c   1.000
_cell.angle_alpha   90.00
_cell.angle_beta   90.00
_cell.angle_gamma   90.00
#
_symmetry.space_group_name_H-M   'P 1'
#
loop_
_entity.id
_entity.type
_entity.pdbx_description
1 polymer ?
#
loop_
_entity_poly.entity_id
_entity_poly.type
_entity_poly.pdbx_seq_one_letter_code
_entity_poly.pdbx_strand_id
1 'polypeptide(L)'
;ILAGLFFLCGLCCRAQVLPLEENVVLNTKEGQIKGKLLLPGGVKTCPVVLIIAGSGPTDMDGNSAIGNLRNNSLKFLAEGLAANGIASLRFDKRGIGTSASAGKEEAKLRFEDYVNDVTGWIDYLSKEKRFTTITVAGHSEGALIGMLACQNRPKVKGYISIAGAGRPAYEIIEAQVTAQQNPEAVRKEVASINGSLKNGKEVSDVPAYLQSLYRASVQPYLISWFKYNPRTVIASVKVPVLIVQGKNDIQVSVEDAEFLKKGCPAA
;
A
#
# COMPACT_ATOMS: atom_id res chain seq x y z
N ILE A 1 -3.62 68.72 23.54
CA ILE A 1 -4.62 67.68 23.41
C ILE A 1 -4.05 66.62 22.48
N LEU A 2 -3.50 65.53 23.04
CA LEU A 2 -2.99 64.40 22.28
C LEU A 2 -4.14 63.36 22.13
N ALA A 3 -4.62 63.15 20.93
CA ALA A 3 -5.56 62.07 20.64
C ALA A 3 -4.78 60.79 20.34
N GLY A 4 -4.84 59.81 21.26
CA GLY A 4 -4.25 58.50 21.09
C GLY A 4 -5.16 57.64 20.20
N LEU A 5 -4.64 57.23 19.03
CA LEU A 5 -5.31 56.27 18.11
C LEU A 5 -5.01 54.86 18.63
N PHE A 6 -5.98 54.19 19.24
CA PHE A 6 -5.90 52.76 19.57
C PHE A 6 -6.16 51.94 18.32
N PHE A 7 -5.14 51.32 17.77
CA PHE A 7 -5.28 50.26 16.73
C PHE A 7 -5.66 48.95 17.42
N LEU A 8 -6.95 48.61 17.38
CA LEU A 8 -7.38 47.23 17.73
C LEU A 8 -6.93 46.28 16.61
N CYS A 9 -5.84 45.59 16.83
CA CYS A 9 -5.44 44.47 16.00
C CYS A 9 -6.38 43.29 16.33
N GLY A 10 -7.44 43.13 15.55
CA GLY A 10 -8.36 41.99 15.65
C GLY A 10 -7.62 40.70 15.30
N LEU A 11 -7.18 39.95 16.31
CA LEU A 11 -6.77 38.55 16.13
C LEU A 11 -7.97 37.75 15.64
N CYS A 12 -8.13 37.57 14.31
CA CYS A 12 -9.02 36.59 13.75
C CYS A 12 -8.54 35.18 14.16
N CYS A 13 -8.97 34.71 15.32
CA CYS A 13 -8.85 33.32 15.71
C CYS A 13 -9.76 32.51 14.78
N ARG A 14 -9.22 32.02 13.66
CA ARG A 14 -9.93 31.02 12.86
C ARG A 14 -10.01 29.74 13.69
N ALA A 15 -11.22 29.39 14.13
CA ALA A 15 -11.46 28.10 14.75
C ALA A 15 -10.97 27.00 13.78
N GLN A 16 -9.97 26.25 14.20
CA GLN A 16 -9.45 25.14 13.40
C GLN A 16 -10.51 24.04 13.37
N VAL A 17 -11.14 23.84 12.23
CA VAL A 17 -12.09 22.74 12.05
C VAL A 17 -11.30 21.44 12.03
N LEU A 18 -11.61 20.54 12.95
CA LEU A 18 -10.93 19.25 13.07
C LEU A 18 -11.23 18.35 11.86
N PRO A 19 -10.29 17.48 11.46
CA PRO A 19 -10.54 16.44 10.49
C PRO A 19 -11.68 15.52 10.91
N LEU A 20 -12.47 15.03 9.97
CA LEU A 20 -13.57 14.08 10.19
C LEU A 20 -13.19 12.71 9.66
N GLU A 21 -13.25 11.68 10.51
CA GLU A 21 -13.06 10.30 10.10
C GLU A 21 -14.40 9.59 9.94
N GLU A 22 -14.63 9.01 8.75
CA GLU A 22 -15.81 8.24 8.38
C GLU A 22 -15.45 6.77 8.17
N ASN A 23 -16.28 5.85 8.68
CA ASN A 23 -16.15 4.44 8.32
C ASN A 23 -16.78 4.20 6.95
N VAL A 24 -16.08 3.51 6.08
CA VAL A 24 -16.51 3.20 4.72
C VAL A 24 -16.40 1.70 4.43
N VAL A 25 -17.22 1.20 3.52
CA VAL A 25 -17.32 -0.21 3.21
C VAL A 25 -17.33 -0.42 1.70
N LEU A 26 -16.46 -1.31 1.23
CA LEU A 26 -16.50 -1.86 -0.12
C LEU A 26 -17.14 -3.26 -0.07
N ASN A 27 -18.29 -3.42 -0.73
CA ASN A 27 -18.93 -4.72 -0.85
C ASN A 27 -18.26 -5.55 -1.97
N THR A 28 -17.83 -6.75 -1.65
CA THR A 28 -17.28 -7.72 -2.59
C THR A 28 -18.15 -8.99 -2.61
N LYS A 29 -17.86 -9.92 -3.49
CA LYS A 29 -18.58 -11.22 -3.54
C LYS A 29 -18.35 -12.06 -2.28
N GLU A 30 -17.16 -11.95 -1.71
CA GLU A 30 -16.73 -12.73 -0.55
C GLU A 30 -17.15 -12.09 0.79
N GLY A 31 -17.43 -10.77 0.79
CA GLY A 31 -17.80 -10.06 2.00
C GLY A 31 -17.45 -8.58 1.93
N GLN A 32 -17.37 -7.94 3.09
CA GLN A 32 -17.15 -6.51 3.22
C GLN A 32 -15.70 -6.19 3.55
N ILE A 33 -15.09 -5.34 2.72
CA ILE A 33 -13.80 -4.72 3.02
C ILE A 33 -14.07 -3.37 3.66
N LYS A 34 -13.54 -3.16 4.86
CA LYS A 34 -13.78 -1.98 5.68
C LYS A 34 -12.59 -1.05 5.65
N GLY A 35 -12.87 0.23 5.62
CA GLY A 35 -11.85 1.27 5.62
C GLY A 35 -12.30 2.51 6.37
N LYS A 36 -11.38 3.45 6.46
CA LYS A 36 -11.56 4.76 7.07
C LYS A 36 -11.21 5.85 6.07
N LEU A 37 -12.14 6.75 5.89
CA LEU A 37 -11.99 7.95 5.09
C LEU A 37 -11.75 9.12 6.05
N LEU A 38 -10.56 9.73 5.99
CA LEU A 38 -10.23 10.90 6.78
C LEU A 38 -10.32 12.14 5.89
N LEU A 39 -11.23 13.05 6.25
CA LEU A 39 -11.51 14.29 5.55
C LEU A 39 -10.82 15.46 6.24
N PRO A 40 -10.18 16.38 5.52
CA PRO A 40 -9.66 17.60 6.11
C PRO A 40 -10.77 18.50 6.64
N GLY A 41 -10.53 19.17 7.77
CA GLY A 41 -11.52 20.05 8.38
C GLY A 41 -11.85 21.27 7.52
N GLY A 42 -13.12 21.63 7.45
CA GLY A 42 -13.57 22.87 6.80
C GLY A 42 -13.50 22.93 5.27
N VAL A 43 -13.18 21.81 4.60
CA VAL A 43 -13.01 21.74 3.14
C VAL A 43 -14.17 20.98 2.51
N LYS A 44 -14.86 21.59 1.54
CA LYS A 44 -16.00 20.97 0.83
C LYS A 44 -15.55 19.98 -0.26
N THR A 45 -14.50 20.32 -0.98
CA THR A 45 -13.92 19.47 -2.05
C THR A 45 -12.40 19.48 -1.95
N CYS A 46 -11.76 18.33 -2.08
CA CYS A 46 -10.33 18.19 -1.93
C CYS A 46 -9.80 17.03 -2.79
N PRO A 47 -8.49 16.93 -3.04
CA PRO A 47 -7.87 15.70 -3.53
C PRO A 47 -7.95 14.59 -2.47
N VAL A 48 -7.93 13.33 -2.92
CA VAL A 48 -7.91 12.17 -2.02
C VAL A 48 -6.76 11.24 -2.35
N VAL A 49 -6.12 10.67 -1.32
CA VAL A 49 -5.09 9.64 -1.43
C VAL A 49 -5.67 8.30 -0.96
N LEU A 50 -5.65 7.29 -1.83
CA LEU A 50 -5.94 5.90 -1.47
C LEU A 50 -4.64 5.25 -0.99
N ILE A 51 -4.59 4.86 0.28
CA ILE A 51 -3.40 4.29 0.94
C ILE A 51 -3.54 2.77 1.00
N ILE A 52 -2.54 2.04 0.49
CA ILE A 52 -2.50 0.58 0.42
C ILE A 52 -1.39 0.07 1.32
N ALA A 53 -1.74 -0.79 2.27
CA ALA A 53 -0.79 -1.42 3.20
C ALA A 53 0.14 -2.42 2.51
N GLY A 54 1.28 -2.70 3.14
CA GLY A 54 2.27 -3.70 2.71
C GLY A 54 1.81 -5.15 2.92
N SER A 55 2.74 -6.09 2.73
CA SER A 55 2.51 -7.54 2.82
C SER A 55 2.12 -8.00 4.23
N GLY A 56 1.63 -9.24 4.30
CA GLY A 56 1.22 -9.88 5.55
C GLY A 56 -0.04 -9.30 6.17
N PRO A 57 -0.32 -9.62 7.45
CA PRO A 57 -1.51 -9.18 8.18
C PRO A 57 -1.34 -7.74 8.71
N THR A 58 -1.02 -6.82 7.81
CA THR A 58 -0.89 -5.39 8.13
C THR A 58 -2.25 -4.73 8.00
N ASP A 59 -2.70 -4.08 9.09
CA ASP A 59 -3.98 -3.37 9.15
C ASP A 59 -3.93 -2.00 8.44
N MET A 60 -5.09 -1.35 8.38
CA MET A 60 -5.23 -0.04 7.71
C MET A 60 -4.42 1.08 8.36
N ASP A 61 -4.03 0.93 9.62
CA ASP A 61 -3.24 1.92 10.34
C ASP A 61 -1.72 1.68 10.20
N GLY A 62 -1.33 0.55 9.59
CA GLY A 62 0.07 0.16 9.39
C GLY A 62 0.63 -0.75 10.48
N ASN A 63 -0.23 -1.27 11.36
CA ASN A 63 0.18 -2.20 12.41
C ASN A 63 0.12 -3.64 11.91
N SER A 64 0.93 -4.52 12.49
CA SER A 64 0.95 -5.95 12.17
C SER A 64 0.94 -6.80 13.43
N ALA A 65 0.14 -7.85 13.41
CA ALA A 65 0.16 -8.86 14.46
C ALA A 65 1.47 -9.66 14.48
N ILE A 66 2.13 -9.81 13.33
CA ILE A 66 3.45 -10.41 13.23
C ILE A 66 4.48 -9.44 13.82
N GLY A 67 5.25 -9.92 14.80
CA GLY A 67 6.25 -9.11 15.49
C GLY A 67 5.68 -8.01 16.39
N ASN A 68 4.37 -8.03 16.68
CA ASN A 68 3.69 -7.04 17.52
C ASN A 68 4.00 -5.58 17.13
N LEU A 69 4.08 -5.31 15.84
CA LEU A 69 4.40 -3.99 15.29
C LEU A 69 3.20 -3.05 15.45
N ARG A 70 3.37 -1.97 16.21
CA ARG A 70 2.35 -0.95 16.46
C ARG A 70 2.92 0.45 16.25
N ASN A 71 3.15 0.82 14.98
CA ASN A 71 3.76 2.10 14.63
C ASN A 71 2.76 3.13 14.07
N ASN A 72 1.54 2.72 13.74
CA ASN A 72 0.49 3.56 13.15
C ASN A 72 0.96 4.39 11.94
N SER A 73 1.93 3.88 11.19
CA SER A 73 2.59 4.65 10.12
C SER A 73 1.63 5.15 9.05
N LEU A 74 0.66 4.33 8.63
CA LEU A 74 -0.33 4.72 7.63
C LEU A 74 -1.40 5.67 8.20
N LYS A 75 -1.73 5.53 9.48
CA LYS A 75 -2.59 6.48 10.19
C LYS A 75 -1.93 7.86 10.28
N PHE A 76 -0.66 7.93 10.69
CA PHE A 76 0.08 9.19 10.75
C PHE A 76 0.23 9.84 9.36
N LEU A 77 0.42 9.04 8.32
CA LEU A 77 0.40 9.56 6.94
C LEU A 77 -0.97 10.19 6.61
N ALA A 78 -2.06 9.51 6.95
CA ALA A 78 -3.42 10.03 6.73
C ALA A 78 -3.67 11.34 7.49
N GLU A 79 -3.26 11.41 8.75
CA GLU A 79 -3.38 12.61 9.59
C GLU A 79 -2.55 13.78 9.02
N GLY A 80 -1.32 13.50 8.56
CA GLY A 80 -0.47 14.50 7.90
C GLY A 80 -1.09 15.02 6.60
N LEU A 81 -1.71 14.16 5.80
CA LEU A 81 -2.44 14.56 4.59
C LEU A 81 -3.63 15.47 4.94
N ALA A 82 -4.44 15.09 5.95
CA ALA A 82 -5.59 15.86 6.37
C ALA A 82 -5.21 17.26 6.89
N ALA A 83 -4.09 17.37 7.62
CA ALA A 83 -3.54 18.64 8.09
C ALA A 83 -3.15 19.56 6.91
N ASN A 84 -2.89 19.00 5.73
CA ASN A 84 -2.55 19.73 4.51
C ASN A 84 -3.71 19.81 3.50
N GLY A 85 -4.95 19.63 3.93
CA GLY A 85 -6.14 19.79 3.09
C GLY A 85 -6.39 18.64 2.10
N ILE A 86 -5.78 17.47 2.30
CA ILE A 86 -5.87 16.30 1.45
C ILE A 86 -6.62 15.20 2.21
N ALA A 87 -7.71 14.67 1.64
CA ALA A 87 -8.39 13.51 2.19
C ALA A 87 -7.58 12.23 1.97
N SER A 88 -7.83 11.21 2.78
CA SER A 88 -7.24 9.89 2.55
C SER A 88 -8.23 8.78 2.88
N LEU A 89 -8.14 7.68 2.12
CA LEU A 89 -8.82 6.42 2.42
C LEU A 89 -7.76 5.35 2.69
N ARG A 90 -7.84 4.71 3.85
CA ARG A 90 -7.07 3.53 4.22
C ARG A 90 -8.01 2.39 4.60
N PHE A 91 -7.65 1.16 4.35
CA PHE A 91 -8.53 0.01 4.52
C PHE A 91 -7.76 -1.23 4.98
N ASP A 92 -8.44 -2.10 5.72
CA ASP A 92 -7.92 -3.43 6.01
C ASP A 92 -8.05 -4.30 4.76
N LYS A 93 -6.95 -4.93 4.34
CA LYS A 93 -7.00 -5.88 3.22
C LYS A 93 -7.97 -7.03 3.56
N ARG A 94 -8.53 -7.68 2.53
CA ARG A 94 -9.42 -8.84 2.71
C ARG A 94 -8.80 -9.88 3.66
N GLY A 95 -9.58 -10.40 4.59
CA GLY A 95 -9.13 -11.35 5.59
C GLY A 95 -8.36 -10.76 6.76
N ILE A 96 -8.09 -9.44 6.78
CA ILE A 96 -7.30 -8.77 7.81
C ILE A 96 -8.20 -7.85 8.65
N GLY A 97 -7.91 -7.77 9.95
CA GLY A 97 -8.53 -6.82 10.85
C GLY A 97 -10.06 -6.81 10.77
N THR A 98 -10.62 -5.63 10.54
CA THR A 98 -12.09 -5.45 10.42
C THR A 98 -12.68 -6.01 9.13
N SER A 99 -11.84 -6.37 8.13
CA SER A 99 -12.22 -7.01 6.86
C SER A 99 -12.11 -8.55 6.89
N ALA A 100 -12.04 -9.16 8.08
CA ALA A 100 -11.90 -10.62 8.24
C ALA A 100 -12.99 -11.40 7.49
N SER A 101 -14.23 -10.90 7.47
CA SER A 101 -15.37 -11.53 6.78
C SER A 101 -15.24 -11.58 5.25
N ALA A 102 -14.37 -10.75 4.65
CA ALA A 102 -14.09 -10.78 3.21
C ALA A 102 -12.94 -11.73 2.85
N GLY A 103 -12.37 -12.45 3.84
CA GLY A 103 -11.29 -13.40 3.64
C GLY A 103 -11.73 -14.58 2.77
N LYS A 104 -10.80 -15.03 1.93
CA LYS A 104 -10.90 -16.31 1.23
C LYS A 104 -10.13 -17.38 2.01
N GLU A 105 -10.41 -18.64 1.73
CA GLU A 105 -9.46 -19.70 2.08
C GLU A 105 -8.10 -19.34 1.49
N GLU A 106 -7.03 -19.42 2.28
CA GLU A 106 -5.70 -18.95 1.88
C GLU A 106 -5.24 -19.58 0.55
N ALA A 107 -5.51 -20.87 0.34
CA ALA A 107 -5.17 -21.57 -0.91
C ALA A 107 -5.90 -21.02 -2.16
N LYS A 108 -6.99 -20.30 -1.97
CA LYS A 108 -7.77 -19.67 -3.05
C LYS A 108 -7.39 -18.19 -3.28
N LEU A 109 -6.62 -17.59 -2.37
CA LEU A 109 -6.19 -16.20 -2.49
C LEU A 109 -5.16 -16.05 -3.63
N ARG A 110 -5.29 -14.98 -4.39
CA ARG A 110 -4.35 -14.59 -5.45
C ARG A 110 -3.97 -13.13 -5.28
N PHE A 111 -2.82 -12.76 -5.80
CA PHE A 111 -2.34 -11.37 -5.77
C PHE A 111 -3.32 -10.42 -6.46
N GLU A 112 -3.95 -10.88 -7.54
CA GLU A 112 -4.95 -10.13 -8.29
C GLU A 112 -6.22 -9.84 -7.48
N ASP A 113 -6.52 -10.59 -6.42
CA ASP A 113 -7.64 -10.28 -5.52
C ASP A 113 -7.42 -8.93 -4.82
N TYR A 114 -6.20 -8.66 -4.36
CA TYR A 114 -5.87 -7.36 -3.77
C TYR A 114 -5.87 -6.23 -4.81
N VAL A 115 -5.42 -6.49 -6.04
CA VAL A 115 -5.50 -5.52 -7.14
C VAL A 115 -6.96 -5.17 -7.44
N ASN A 116 -7.84 -6.16 -7.46
CA ASN A 116 -9.28 -5.96 -7.68
C ASN A 116 -9.93 -5.16 -6.55
N ASP A 117 -9.55 -5.39 -5.30
CA ASP A 117 -10.04 -4.62 -4.16
C ASP A 117 -9.64 -3.14 -4.25
N VAL A 118 -8.38 -2.87 -4.57
CA VAL A 118 -7.90 -1.49 -4.77
C VAL A 118 -8.60 -0.83 -5.95
N THR A 119 -8.84 -1.58 -7.02
CA THR A 119 -9.66 -1.12 -8.15
C THR A 119 -11.06 -0.74 -7.71
N GLY A 120 -11.69 -1.57 -6.89
CA GLY A 120 -13.02 -1.29 -6.31
C GLY A 120 -13.02 -0.01 -5.45
N TRP A 121 -11.98 0.22 -4.65
CA TRP A 121 -11.83 1.44 -3.88
C TRP A 121 -11.60 2.69 -4.77
N ILE A 122 -10.84 2.57 -5.87
CA ILE A 122 -10.71 3.65 -6.86
C ILE A 122 -12.09 3.97 -7.47
N ASP A 123 -12.86 2.95 -7.83
CA ASP A 123 -14.20 3.13 -8.37
C ASP A 123 -15.18 3.73 -7.35
N TYR A 124 -15.06 3.36 -6.06
CA TYR A 124 -15.79 3.97 -4.96
C TYR A 124 -15.47 5.47 -4.86
N LEU A 125 -14.19 5.83 -4.74
CA LEU A 125 -13.74 7.23 -4.65
C LEU A 125 -14.11 8.04 -5.90
N SER A 126 -14.13 7.41 -7.07
CA SER A 126 -14.48 8.07 -8.34
C SER A 126 -15.94 8.55 -8.41
N LYS A 127 -16.83 7.95 -7.61
CA LYS A 127 -18.25 8.33 -7.52
C LYS A 127 -18.49 9.42 -6.49
N GLU A 128 -17.57 9.64 -5.57
CA GLU A 128 -17.66 10.66 -4.54
C GLU A 128 -17.42 12.06 -5.11
N LYS A 129 -18.44 12.93 -5.04
CA LYS A 129 -18.36 14.30 -5.56
C LYS A 129 -17.44 15.22 -4.73
N ARG A 130 -17.08 14.79 -3.52
CA ARG A 130 -16.16 15.52 -2.63
C ARG A 130 -14.72 15.49 -3.14
N PHE A 131 -14.36 14.57 -4.02
CA PHE A 131 -12.98 14.40 -4.45
C PHE A 131 -12.73 14.92 -5.87
N THR A 132 -11.77 15.84 -5.97
CA THR A 132 -11.36 16.46 -7.24
C THR A 132 -10.46 15.53 -8.05
N THR A 133 -9.53 14.84 -7.39
CA THR A 133 -8.57 13.92 -7.99
C THR A 133 -8.26 12.78 -7.02
N ILE A 134 -7.86 11.62 -7.55
CA ILE A 134 -7.41 10.47 -6.78
C ILE A 134 -5.91 10.27 -7.02
N THR A 135 -5.14 10.14 -5.94
CA THR A 135 -3.77 9.65 -5.96
C THR A 135 -3.74 8.29 -5.26
N VAL A 136 -3.04 7.32 -5.84
CA VAL A 136 -2.86 6.01 -5.22
C VAL A 136 -1.48 5.95 -4.58
N ALA A 137 -1.40 5.63 -3.30
CA ALA A 137 -0.16 5.49 -2.53
C ALA A 137 -0.06 4.07 -1.99
N GLY A 138 0.96 3.33 -2.41
CA GLY A 138 1.18 1.95 -1.95
C GLY A 138 2.49 1.81 -1.17
N HIS A 139 2.42 1.10 -0.04
CA HIS A 139 3.59 0.76 0.77
C HIS A 139 4.04 -0.67 0.48
N SER A 140 5.34 -0.86 0.19
CA SER A 140 5.94 -2.19 -0.01
C SER A 140 5.19 -3.02 -1.08
N GLU A 141 4.62 -4.19 -0.76
CA GLU A 141 3.73 -4.97 -1.64
C GLU A 141 2.59 -4.11 -2.21
N GLY A 142 2.00 -3.24 -1.37
CA GLY A 142 0.94 -2.31 -1.78
C GLY A 142 1.34 -1.37 -2.91
N ALA A 143 2.65 -1.11 -3.08
CA ALA A 143 3.15 -0.33 -4.20
C ALA A 143 2.87 -1.05 -5.53
N LEU A 144 3.21 -2.34 -5.65
CA LEU A 144 2.94 -3.10 -6.87
C LEU A 144 1.44 -3.26 -7.13
N ILE A 145 0.65 -3.51 -6.06
CA ILE A 145 -0.82 -3.56 -6.15
C ILE A 145 -1.35 -2.24 -6.72
N GLY A 146 -0.87 -1.10 -6.19
CA GLY A 146 -1.25 0.23 -6.64
C GLY A 146 -0.88 0.51 -8.09
N MET A 147 0.31 0.12 -8.54
CA MET A 147 0.74 0.24 -9.95
C MET A 147 -0.23 -0.44 -10.90
N LEU A 148 -0.64 -1.67 -10.56
CA LEU A 148 -1.57 -2.45 -11.39
C LEU A 148 -2.98 -1.86 -11.37
N ALA A 149 -3.46 -1.44 -10.20
CA ALA A 149 -4.80 -0.89 -10.04
C ALA A 149 -4.98 0.51 -10.70
N CYS A 150 -3.89 1.28 -10.87
CA CYS A 150 -3.92 2.59 -11.51
C CYS A 150 -4.15 2.54 -13.03
N GLN A 151 -3.96 1.37 -13.66
CA GLN A 151 -4.03 1.26 -15.12
C GLN A 151 -5.44 1.57 -15.63
N ASN A 152 -5.52 2.41 -16.69
CA ASN A 152 -6.78 2.76 -17.35
C ASN A 152 -7.85 3.39 -16.40
N ARG A 153 -7.43 4.20 -15.42
CA ARG A 153 -8.29 4.86 -14.44
C ARG A 153 -8.24 6.39 -14.61
N PRO A 154 -9.16 7.02 -15.38
CA PRO A 154 -9.08 8.45 -15.73
C PRO A 154 -9.10 9.40 -14.53
N LYS A 155 -9.74 8.99 -13.42
CA LYS A 155 -9.82 9.77 -12.17
C LYS A 155 -8.52 9.72 -11.36
N VAL A 156 -7.66 8.72 -11.56
CA VAL A 156 -6.33 8.66 -10.95
C VAL A 156 -5.44 9.68 -11.64
N LYS A 157 -4.85 10.59 -10.85
CA LYS A 157 -4.00 11.69 -11.35
C LYS A 157 -2.58 11.65 -10.79
N GLY A 158 -2.27 10.69 -9.92
CA GLY A 158 -0.94 10.50 -9.36
C GLY A 158 -0.78 9.11 -8.77
N TYR A 159 0.46 8.64 -8.71
CA TYR A 159 0.83 7.41 -8.06
C TYR A 159 2.05 7.65 -7.15
N ILE A 160 2.04 7.06 -5.95
CA ILE A 160 3.12 7.17 -4.97
C ILE A 160 3.57 5.76 -4.58
N SER A 161 4.85 5.44 -4.80
CA SER A 161 5.51 4.25 -4.28
C SER A 161 6.24 4.59 -2.99
N ILE A 162 5.83 3.97 -1.88
CA ILE A 162 6.48 4.14 -0.57
C ILE A 162 7.19 2.83 -0.24
N ALA A 163 8.51 2.84 -0.19
CA ALA A 163 9.34 1.64 0.02
C ALA A 163 8.91 0.47 -0.88
N GLY A 164 8.55 0.77 -2.13
CA GLY A 164 8.11 -0.22 -3.10
C GLY A 164 9.28 -0.93 -3.76
N ALA A 165 9.17 -2.27 -3.89
CA ALA A 165 10.18 -3.06 -4.58
C ALA A 165 10.31 -2.70 -6.06
N GLY A 166 11.53 -2.59 -6.55
CA GLY A 166 11.85 -2.46 -7.98
C GLY A 166 12.15 -3.80 -8.64
N ARG A 167 12.25 -4.88 -7.85
CA ARG A 167 12.52 -6.25 -8.29
C ARG A 167 11.28 -7.12 -8.07
N PRO A 168 11.14 -8.24 -8.83
CA PRO A 168 10.11 -9.25 -8.55
C PRO A 168 10.17 -9.76 -7.10
N ALA A 169 9.02 -10.16 -6.55
CA ALA A 169 8.91 -10.52 -5.15
C ALA A 169 9.84 -11.68 -4.75
N TYR A 170 10.08 -12.65 -5.61
CA TYR A 170 11.03 -13.73 -5.33
C TYR A 170 12.47 -13.22 -5.12
N GLU A 171 12.92 -12.21 -5.89
CA GLU A 171 14.25 -11.60 -5.70
C GLU A 171 14.33 -10.82 -4.38
N ILE A 172 13.24 -10.14 -4.00
CA ILE A 172 13.17 -9.42 -2.73
C ILE A 172 13.23 -10.39 -1.55
N ILE A 173 12.49 -11.51 -1.60
CA ILE A 173 12.52 -12.55 -0.56
C ILE A 173 13.95 -13.10 -0.41
N GLU A 174 14.63 -13.43 -1.51
CA GLU A 174 16.02 -13.91 -1.48
C GLU A 174 16.99 -12.88 -0.90
N ALA A 175 16.81 -11.60 -1.26
CA ALA A 175 17.61 -10.51 -0.72
C ALA A 175 17.40 -10.34 0.80
N GLN A 176 16.14 -10.40 1.27
CA GLN A 176 15.79 -10.30 2.70
C GLN A 176 16.39 -11.46 3.50
N VAL A 177 16.27 -12.70 3.00
CA VAL A 177 16.86 -13.89 3.63
C VAL A 177 18.38 -13.79 3.70
N THR A 178 19.00 -13.20 2.68
CA THR A 178 20.46 -12.97 2.65
C THR A 178 20.87 -11.87 3.64
N ALA A 179 20.14 -10.75 3.68
CA ALA A 179 20.40 -9.64 4.59
C ALA A 179 20.27 -10.03 6.08
N GLN A 180 19.42 -11.01 6.38
CA GLN A 180 19.27 -11.59 7.72
C GLN A 180 20.42 -12.54 8.10
N GLN A 181 21.45 -12.67 7.26
CA GLN A 181 22.62 -13.54 7.47
C GLN A 181 22.26 -15.02 7.70
N ASN A 182 21.18 -15.49 7.08
CA ASN A 182 20.79 -16.89 7.14
C ASN A 182 21.92 -17.80 6.55
N PRO A 183 22.07 -19.03 7.05
CA PRO A 183 23.04 -20.00 6.52
C PRO A 183 22.90 -20.19 5.01
N GLU A 184 24.00 -20.52 4.33
CA GLU A 184 24.01 -20.74 2.88
C GLU A 184 23.02 -21.83 2.44
N ALA A 185 22.87 -22.89 3.23
CA ALA A 185 21.90 -23.95 2.97
C ALA A 185 20.46 -23.41 2.90
N VAL A 186 20.06 -22.52 3.85
CA VAL A 186 18.75 -21.90 3.88
C VAL A 186 18.55 -21.00 2.66
N ARG A 187 19.56 -20.21 2.29
CA ARG A 187 19.49 -19.34 1.10
C ARG A 187 19.33 -20.14 -0.19
N LYS A 188 20.06 -21.25 -0.35
CA LYS A 188 19.91 -22.16 -1.50
C LYS A 188 18.53 -22.78 -1.58
N GLU A 189 17.98 -23.17 -0.44
CA GLU A 189 16.64 -23.75 -0.37
C GLU A 189 15.54 -22.75 -0.73
N VAL A 190 15.63 -21.53 -0.19
CA VAL A 190 14.75 -20.42 -0.57
C VAL A 190 14.82 -20.16 -2.08
N ALA A 191 16.00 -20.08 -2.67
CA ALA A 191 16.17 -19.89 -4.11
C ALA A 191 15.56 -21.05 -4.93
N SER A 192 15.70 -22.30 -4.46
CA SER A 192 15.12 -23.49 -5.09
C SER A 192 13.59 -23.45 -5.07
N ILE A 193 12.99 -23.12 -3.90
CA ILE A 193 11.53 -23.00 -3.76
C ILE A 193 11.02 -21.87 -4.64
N ASN A 194 11.64 -20.69 -4.57
CA ASN A 194 11.28 -19.55 -5.42
C ASN A 194 11.35 -19.88 -6.91
N GLY A 195 12.39 -20.61 -7.34
CA GLY A 195 12.52 -21.07 -8.71
C GLY A 195 11.37 -21.98 -9.16
N SER A 196 10.89 -22.86 -8.28
CA SER A 196 9.72 -23.69 -8.56
C SER A 196 8.45 -22.88 -8.65
N LEU A 197 8.17 -22.03 -7.66
CA LEU A 197 6.97 -21.18 -7.60
C LEU A 197 6.90 -20.17 -8.75
N LYS A 198 8.05 -19.57 -9.13
CA LYS A 198 8.14 -18.69 -10.30
C LYS A 198 7.70 -19.38 -11.60
N ASN A 199 7.93 -20.69 -11.70
CA ASN A 199 7.51 -21.50 -12.84
C ASN A 199 6.10 -22.10 -12.66
N GLY A 200 5.34 -21.65 -11.67
CA GLY A 200 3.97 -22.11 -11.40
C GLY A 200 3.89 -23.51 -10.77
N LYS A 201 4.99 -24.02 -10.21
CA LYS A 201 5.05 -25.35 -9.61
C LYS A 201 5.06 -25.22 -8.09
N GLU A 202 4.07 -25.80 -7.43
CA GLU A 202 4.03 -25.93 -5.97
C GLU A 202 5.09 -26.92 -5.47
N VAL A 203 5.57 -26.68 -4.25
CA VAL A 203 6.57 -27.50 -3.54
C VAL A 203 5.90 -28.16 -2.35
N SER A 204 5.86 -29.49 -2.33
CA SER A 204 5.25 -30.27 -1.23
C SER A 204 6.16 -30.36 -0.01
N ASP A 205 7.46 -30.45 -0.25
CA ASP A 205 8.48 -30.73 0.78
C ASP A 205 9.14 -29.44 1.25
N VAL A 206 8.38 -28.62 1.99
CA VAL A 206 8.87 -27.38 2.56
C VAL A 206 9.33 -27.62 3.99
N PRO A 207 10.60 -27.33 4.34
CA PRO A 207 11.11 -27.48 5.69
C PRO A 207 10.30 -26.73 6.75
N ALA A 208 10.24 -27.28 7.95
CA ALA A 208 9.46 -26.72 9.05
C ALA A 208 9.78 -25.22 9.32
N TYR A 209 11.06 -24.84 9.25
CA TYR A 209 11.51 -23.45 9.48
C TYR A 209 11.15 -22.48 8.34
N LEU A 210 10.75 -22.98 7.15
CA LEU A 210 10.27 -22.17 6.04
C LEU A 210 8.74 -22.17 5.88
N GLN A 211 8.01 -22.93 6.71
CA GLN A 211 6.54 -23.03 6.62
C GLN A 211 5.82 -21.68 6.80
N SER A 212 6.37 -20.77 7.60
CA SER A 212 5.79 -19.43 7.75
C SER A 212 5.74 -18.66 6.43
N LEU A 213 6.68 -18.92 5.53
CA LEU A 213 6.84 -18.24 4.24
C LEU A 213 6.25 -19.04 3.07
N TYR A 214 6.40 -20.39 3.10
CA TYR A 214 6.09 -21.24 1.94
C TYR A 214 5.13 -22.40 2.23
N ARG A 215 4.34 -22.34 3.33
CA ARG A 215 3.30 -23.37 3.57
C ARG A 215 2.43 -23.58 2.33
N ALA A 216 1.95 -24.78 2.13
CA ALA A 216 1.21 -25.17 0.92
C ALA A 216 0.06 -24.20 0.58
N SER A 217 -0.67 -23.72 1.59
CA SER A 217 -1.81 -22.82 1.38
C SER A 217 -1.44 -21.43 0.84
N VAL A 218 -0.21 -20.94 1.06
CA VAL A 218 0.22 -19.61 0.57
C VAL A 218 0.88 -19.68 -0.81
N GLN A 219 1.33 -20.85 -1.24
CA GLN A 219 2.08 -20.97 -2.51
C GLN A 219 1.28 -20.51 -3.74
N PRO A 220 -0.03 -20.76 -3.88
CA PRO A 220 -0.82 -20.23 -4.99
C PRO A 220 -0.82 -18.69 -5.04
N TYR A 221 -0.81 -18.04 -3.88
CA TYR A 221 -0.66 -16.59 -3.79
C TYR A 221 0.72 -16.13 -4.28
N LEU A 222 1.79 -16.76 -3.79
CA LEU A 222 3.16 -16.44 -4.22
C LEU A 222 3.36 -16.65 -5.73
N ILE A 223 2.85 -17.75 -6.27
CA ILE A 223 2.87 -18.04 -7.73
C ILE A 223 2.20 -16.90 -8.50
N SER A 224 1.05 -16.42 -8.03
CA SER A 224 0.35 -15.32 -8.69
C SER A 224 1.10 -13.99 -8.59
N TRP A 225 1.74 -13.72 -7.45
CA TRP A 225 2.54 -12.52 -7.24
C TRP A 225 3.85 -12.51 -8.04
N PHE A 226 4.54 -13.66 -8.13
CA PHE A 226 5.82 -13.81 -8.83
C PHE A 226 5.73 -13.58 -10.35
N LYS A 227 4.53 -13.55 -10.92
CA LYS A 227 4.31 -13.18 -12.33
C LYS A 227 4.67 -11.73 -12.65
N TYR A 228 4.67 -10.86 -11.65
CA TYR A 228 4.82 -9.43 -11.85
C TYR A 228 6.25 -8.96 -11.64
N ASN A 229 6.76 -8.19 -12.61
CA ASN A 229 8.02 -7.47 -12.47
C ASN A 229 7.71 -5.97 -12.31
N PRO A 230 7.98 -5.37 -11.13
CA PRO A 230 7.67 -3.95 -10.89
C PRO A 230 8.29 -2.99 -11.90
N ARG A 231 9.50 -3.30 -12.43
CA ARG A 231 10.18 -2.48 -13.45
C ARG A 231 9.38 -2.36 -14.74
N THR A 232 8.70 -3.44 -15.14
CA THR A 232 7.86 -3.43 -16.33
C THR A 232 6.46 -2.89 -16.05
N VAL A 233 5.93 -3.16 -14.85
CA VAL A 233 4.61 -2.68 -14.45
C VAL A 233 4.59 -1.16 -14.33
N ILE A 234 5.62 -0.54 -13.73
CA ILE A 234 5.67 0.92 -13.57
C ILE A 234 5.69 1.67 -14.90
N ALA A 235 6.25 1.07 -15.95
CA ALA A 235 6.24 1.65 -17.31
C ALA A 235 4.83 1.85 -17.88
N SER A 236 3.85 1.11 -17.34
CA SER A 236 2.44 1.24 -17.74
C SER A 236 1.67 2.30 -16.95
N VAL A 237 2.25 2.85 -15.87
CA VAL A 237 1.66 3.93 -15.07
C VAL A 237 1.79 5.24 -15.84
N LYS A 238 0.67 5.79 -16.32
CA LYS A 238 0.63 6.97 -17.23
C LYS A 238 0.32 8.29 -16.51
N VAL A 239 0.48 8.30 -15.18
CA VAL A 239 0.31 9.49 -14.33
C VAL A 239 1.64 9.85 -13.67
N PRO A 240 1.81 11.08 -13.17
CA PRO A 240 3.00 11.45 -12.39
C PRO A 240 3.26 10.46 -11.27
N VAL A 241 4.53 10.06 -11.10
CA VAL A 241 5.00 9.08 -10.13
C VAL A 241 5.91 9.75 -9.12
N LEU A 242 5.63 9.55 -7.83
CA LEU A 242 6.53 9.87 -6.72
C LEU A 242 7.07 8.58 -6.12
N ILE A 243 8.38 8.45 -6.00
CA ILE A 243 9.05 7.32 -5.34
C ILE A 243 9.67 7.83 -4.04
N VAL A 244 9.26 7.24 -2.92
CA VAL A 244 9.75 7.55 -1.57
C VAL A 244 10.43 6.32 -0.99
N GLN A 245 11.72 6.45 -0.64
CA GLN A 245 12.52 5.35 -0.12
C GLN A 245 13.36 5.79 1.08
N GLY A 246 13.30 5.01 2.15
CA GLY A 246 14.17 5.19 3.31
C GLY A 246 15.60 4.71 3.02
N LYS A 247 16.61 5.51 3.37
CA LYS A 247 18.02 5.13 3.17
C LYS A 247 18.46 3.95 4.05
N ASN A 248 17.80 3.78 5.19
CA ASN A 248 18.08 2.74 6.17
C ASN A 248 17.07 1.58 6.13
N ASP A 249 16.29 1.48 5.06
CA ASP A 249 15.36 0.38 4.88
C ASP A 249 16.13 -0.93 4.64
N ILE A 250 15.92 -1.89 5.53
CA ILE A 250 16.58 -3.20 5.49
C ILE A 250 15.78 -4.24 4.70
N GLN A 251 14.56 -3.93 4.29
CA GLN A 251 13.69 -4.84 3.56
C GLN A 251 13.68 -4.56 2.05
N VAL A 252 13.63 -3.28 1.69
CA VAL A 252 13.65 -2.81 0.30
C VAL A 252 14.75 -1.77 0.17
N SER A 253 15.71 -2.02 -0.70
CA SER A 253 16.90 -1.18 -0.81
C SER A 253 16.64 0.11 -1.61
N VAL A 254 17.54 1.10 -1.47
CA VAL A 254 17.54 2.29 -2.31
C VAL A 254 17.68 1.94 -3.79
N GLU A 255 18.39 0.84 -4.10
CA GLU A 255 18.53 0.33 -5.46
C GLU A 255 17.19 -0.04 -6.10
N ASP A 256 16.25 -0.56 -5.30
CA ASP A 256 14.89 -0.86 -5.77
C ASP A 256 14.16 0.42 -6.23
N ALA A 257 14.32 1.52 -5.50
CA ALA A 257 13.79 2.82 -5.92
C ALA A 257 14.41 3.32 -7.23
N GLU A 258 15.72 3.09 -7.43
CA GLU A 258 16.40 3.42 -8.68
C GLU A 258 15.90 2.55 -9.86
N PHE A 259 15.63 1.29 -9.61
CA PHE A 259 15.02 0.41 -10.62
C PHE A 259 13.65 0.89 -11.03
N LEU A 260 12.80 1.28 -10.07
CA LEU A 260 11.50 1.86 -10.36
C LEU A 260 11.65 3.17 -11.16
N LYS A 261 12.56 4.05 -10.75
CA LYS A 261 12.83 5.32 -11.46
C LYS A 261 13.23 5.09 -12.91
N LYS A 262 14.11 4.12 -13.17
CA LYS A 262 14.53 3.76 -14.51
C LYS A 262 13.39 3.15 -15.35
N GLY A 263 12.42 2.49 -14.70
CA GLY A 263 11.25 1.93 -15.36
C GLY A 263 10.14 2.94 -15.64
N CYS A 264 10.15 4.11 -14.98
CA CYS A 264 9.14 5.14 -15.22
C CYS A 264 9.21 5.63 -16.68
N PRO A 265 8.06 5.89 -17.32
CA PRO A 265 8.05 6.57 -18.61
C PRO A 265 8.82 7.90 -18.50
N ALA A 266 9.56 8.25 -19.53
CA ALA A 266 10.14 9.58 -19.62
C ALA A 266 9.02 10.63 -19.56
N ALA A 267 9.21 11.66 -18.70
CA ALA A 267 8.25 12.75 -18.53
C ALA A 267 8.22 13.64 -19.77
#